data_3aca7b9f38add3f9cf11b03396c7966c
#
_entry.id   3aca7b9f38add3f9cf11b03396c7966c
#
_cell.length_a   1.000
_cell.length_b   1.000
_cell.length_c   1.000
_cell.angle_alpha   90.00
_cell.angle_beta   90.00
_cell.angle_gamma   90.00
#
_symmetry.space_group_name_H-M   'P 1'
#
loop_
_entity.id
_entity.type
_entity.pdbx_description
1 polymer ?
#
loop_
_entity_poly.entity_id
_entity_poly.type
_entity_poly.pdbx_seq_one_letter_code
_entity_poly.pdbx_strand_id
1 'polypeptide(L)'
;MSASALAPAPATPTLAWRAVCTRDDLVADSGVVVLLDGQQIALFYVPAADGNPLYAIENRDPKSGANVIGRGLVGHLGGSLVVASPLYKQHFRLADGSCVQYPEQSLRTWQARFNGDTVEIA
;
A
#
# COMPACT_ATOMS: atom_id res chain seq x y z
N MET A 1 10.40 27.55 30.12
CA MET A 1 10.26 27.04 29.40
C MET A 1 10.02 26.28 29.18
N SER A 2 10.14 26.46 29.23
CA SER A 2 9.91 25.68 28.55
C SER A 2 9.85 24.85 28.29
N ALA A 3 9.86 25.00 28.48
CA ALA A 3 9.64 24.16 27.89
C ALA A 3 9.63 23.45 27.58
N SER A 4 9.67 23.65 27.56
CA SER A 4 9.50 22.94 26.88
C SER A 4 9.45 22.15 26.67
N ALA A 5 9.67 22.55 26.81
CA ALA A 5 9.50 21.90 26.29
C ALA A 5 9.48 21.04 26.11
N LEU A 6 9.57 20.97 26.12
CA LEU A 6 9.41 20.17 25.67
C LEU A 6 9.22 19.27 25.17
N ALA A 7 9.95 19.66 25.44
CA ALA A 7 9.83 18.91 24.30
C ALA A 7 9.38 17.56 24.31
N PRO A 8 8.63 17.39 23.91
CA PRO A 8 8.10 16.13 23.68
C PRO A 8 8.80 15.49 22.53
N ALA A 9 9.44 14.45 22.74
CA ALA A 9 9.68 13.56 21.67
C ALA A 9 8.41 12.81 21.44
N PRO A 10 7.65 13.11 20.48
CA PRO A 10 6.53 12.27 20.17
C PRO A 10 7.06 10.91 19.81
N ALA A 11 6.56 9.91 20.45
CA ALA A 11 6.92 8.55 20.12
C ALA A 11 6.51 8.20 18.70
N THR A 12 5.46 8.85 18.21
CA THR A 12 4.95 8.59 16.86
C THR A 12 4.88 9.91 16.11
N PRO A 13 5.60 10.05 15.00
CA PRO A 13 5.50 11.25 14.21
C PRO A 13 4.12 11.38 13.59
N THR A 14 3.69 12.61 13.39
CA THR A 14 2.47 12.91 12.67
C THR A 14 2.65 12.51 11.20
N LEU A 15 1.73 11.71 10.68
CA LEU A 15 1.76 11.33 9.29
C LEU A 15 1.38 12.51 8.40
N ALA A 16 2.14 12.70 7.33
CA ALA A 16 1.86 13.72 6.33
C ALA A 16 1.01 13.11 5.22
N TRP A 17 -0.29 13.20 5.36
CA TRP A 17 -1.23 12.64 4.40
C TRP A 17 -1.20 13.44 3.10
N ARG A 18 -1.11 12.72 1.98
CA ARG A 18 -1.05 13.29 0.65
C ARG A 18 -2.18 12.72 -0.19
N ALA A 19 -2.95 13.59 -0.83
CA ALA A 19 -4.00 13.20 -1.74
C ALA A 19 -3.39 12.65 -3.03
N VAL A 20 -3.83 11.48 -3.49
CA VAL A 20 -3.27 10.83 -4.67
C VAL A 20 -4.31 10.54 -5.75
N CYS A 21 -5.58 10.37 -5.38
CA CYS A 21 -6.66 10.14 -6.34
C CYS A 21 -8.00 10.30 -5.63
N THR A 22 -9.08 9.98 -6.33
CA THR A 22 -10.43 10.00 -5.77
C THR A 22 -11.01 8.59 -5.78
N ARG A 23 -12.10 8.42 -5.02
CA ARG A 23 -12.83 7.15 -4.96
C ARG A 23 -13.22 6.64 -6.35
N ASP A 24 -13.57 7.54 -7.26
CA ASP A 24 -14.00 7.17 -8.62
C ASP A 24 -12.85 6.60 -9.47
N ASP A 25 -11.62 6.82 -9.06
CA ASP A 25 -10.45 6.25 -9.75
C ASP A 25 -10.19 4.80 -9.39
N LEU A 26 -10.87 4.27 -8.37
CA LEU A 26 -10.63 2.93 -7.84
C LEU A 26 -11.51 1.89 -8.52
N VAL A 27 -10.98 0.68 -8.60
CA VAL A 27 -11.71 -0.49 -9.10
C VAL A 27 -11.69 -1.56 -8.00
N ALA A 28 -12.87 -2.06 -7.62
CA ALA A 28 -12.97 -3.04 -6.54
C ALA A 28 -12.15 -4.29 -6.86
N ASP A 29 -11.44 -4.78 -5.85
CA ASP A 29 -10.59 -5.99 -5.89
C ASP A 29 -9.49 -5.90 -6.94
N SER A 30 -9.03 -4.69 -7.23
CA SER A 30 -8.06 -4.43 -8.28
C SER A 30 -7.13 -3.29 -7.88
N GLY A 31 -6.03 -3.16 -8.60
CA GLY A 31 -5.04 -2.13 -8.35
C GLY A 31 -5.11 -1.01 -9.38
N VAL A 32 -4.81 0.19 -8.93
CA VAL A 32 -4.51 1.33 -9.79
C VAL A 32 -3.15 1.87 -9.36
N VAL A 33 -2.45 2.52 -10.27
CA VAL A 33 -1.12 3.05 -9.96
C VAL A 33 -1.21 4.55 -9.78
N VAL A 34 -0.67 5.03 -8.66
CA VAL A 34 -0.56 6.44 -8.37
C VAL A 34 0.92 6.80 -8.24
N LEU A 35 1.23 8.08 -8.44
CA LEU A 35 2.59 8.57 -8.37
C LEU A 35 2.72 9.52 -7.18
N LEU A 36 3.72 9.28 -6.35
CA LEU A 36 4.02 10.14 -5.21
C LEU A 36 5.53 10.33 -5.11
N ASP A 37 5.97 11.57 -5.19
CA ASP A 37 7.39 11.92 -5.12
C ASP A 37 8.26 11.11 -6.10
N GLY A 38 7.74 10.90 -7.31
CA GLY A 38 8.44 10.16 -8.36
C GLY A 38 8.37 8.64 -8.20
N GLN A 39 7.71 8.15 -7.19
CA GLN A 39 7.60 6.72 -6.91
C GLN A 39 6.22 6.18 -7.31
N GLN A 40 6.19 5.06 -8.01
CA GLN A 40 4.94 4.41 -8.39
C GLN A 40 4.44 3.54 -7.25
N ILE A 41 3.18 3.73 -6.90
CA ILE A 41 2.52 3.02 -5.81
C ILE A 41 1.29 2.34 -6.37
N ALA A 42 1.17 1.03 -6.14
CA ALA A 42 -0.03 0.27 -6.47
C ALA A 42 -1.02 0.42 -5.33
N LEU A 43 -2.20 0.93 -5.64
CA LEU A 43 -3.25 1.16 -4.67
C LEU A 43 -4.37 0.19 -4.92
N PHE A 44 -4.63 -0.70 -3.97
CA PHE A 44 -5.66 -1.72 -4.07
C PHE A 44 -6.86 -1.35 -3.22
N TYR A 45 -8.04 -1.47 -3.82
CA TYR A 45 -9.31 -1.24 -3.16
C TYR A 45 -10.04 -2.57 -3.00
N VAL A 46 -10.17 -3.03 -1.74
CA VAL A 46 -10.78 -4.31 -1.42
C VAL A 46 -11.94 -4.03 -0.45
N PRO A 47 -13.13 -3.68 -0.98
CA PRO A 47 -14.23 -3.23 -0.12
C PRO A 47 -14.75 -4.30 0.83
N ALA A 48 -14.54 -5.57 0.54
CA ALA A 48 -14.97 -6.67 1.41
C ALA A 48 -13.95 -6.98 2.52
N ALA A 49 -12.79 -6.29 2.55
CA ALA A 49 -11.79 -6.52 3.59
C ALA A 49 -12.30 -6.02 4.94
N ASP A 50 -11.91 -6.73 6.00
CA ASP A 50 -12.18 -6.27 7.36
C ASP A 50 -11.32 -5.05 7.66
N GLY A 51 -11.94 -4.01 8.25
CA GLY A 51 -11.25 -2.78 8.58
C GLY A 51 -11.04 -1.89 7.38
N ASN A 52 -9.81 -1.43 7.14
CA ASN A 52 -9.50 -0.50 6.06
C ASN A 52 -9.54 -1.22 4.71
N PRO A 53 -10.35 -0.75 3.74
CA PRO A 53 -10.42 -1.39 2.42
C PRO A 53 -9.30 -0.97 1.47
N LEU A 54 -8.41 -0.09 1.89
CA LEU A 54 -7.35 0.44 1.02
C LEU A 54 -5.99 -0.10 1.44
N TYR A 55 -5.19 -0.47 0.43
CA TYR A 55 -3.81 -0.92 0.62
C TYR A 55 -2.93 -0.23 -0.42
N ALA A 56 -1.82 0.33 0.03
CA ALA A 56 -0.85 1.00 -0.83
C ALA A 56 0.48 0.27 -0.72
N ILE A 57 0.97 -0.24 -1.84
CA ILE A 57 2.16 -1.07 -1.88
C ILE A 57 3.02 -0.66 -3.08
N GLU A 58 4.31 -0.85 -2.95
CA GLU A 58 5.25 -0.55 -4.02
C GLU A 58 4.87 -1.28 -5.31
N ASN A 59 4.91 -0.55 -6.45
CA ASN A 59 4.47 -1.13 -7.72
C ASN A 59 5.56 -1.95 -8.42
N ARG A 60 6.77 -1.94 -7.88
CA ARG A 60 7.91 -2.60 -8.50
C ARG A 60 8.05 -4.04 -8.03
N ASP A 61 8.05 -4.98 -8.97
CA ASP A 61 8.35 -6.39 -8.67
C ASP A 61 9.84 -6.50 -8.34
N PRO A 62 10.21 -7.01 -7.15
CA PRO A 62 11.62 -7.05 -6.73
C PRO A 62 12.46 -8.07 -7.51
N LYS A 63 11.83 -9.07 -8.13
CA LYS A 63 12.55 -10.06 -8.91
C LYS A 63 12.87 -9.55 -10.31
N SER A 64 11.89 -8.96 -10.98
CA SER A 64 12.07 -8.50 -12.36
C SER A 64 12.52 -7.05 -12.46
N GLY A 65 12.22 -6.24 -11.45
CA GLY A 65 12.41 -4.80 -11.51
C GLY A 65 11.34 -4.06 -12.30
N ALA A 66 10.34 -4.78 -12.81
CA ALA A 66 9.28 -4.16 -13.60
C ALA A 66 8.17 -3.58 -12.69
N ASN A 67 7.55 -2.51 -13.13
CA ASN A 67 6.49 -1.83 -12.40
C ASN A 67 5.13 -2.43 -12.76
N VAL A 68 4.81 -3.60 -12.20
CA VAL A 68 3.67 -4.41 -12.62
C VAL A 68 2.76 -4.87 -11.47
N ILE A 69 3.08 -4.56 -10.23
CA ILE A 69 2.32 -5.08 -9.07
C ILE A 69 0.85 -4.63 -9.12
N GLY A 70 0.59 -3.41 -9.58
CA GLY A 70 -0.78 -2.91 -9.73
C GLY A 70 -1.64 -3.70 -10.71
N ARG A 71 -1.03 -4.53 -11.55
CA ARG A 71 -1.73 -5.43 -12.49
C ARG A 71 -1.90 -6.83 -11.92
N GLY A 72 -1.44 -7.08 -10.70
CA GLY A 72 -1.53 -8.39 -10.08
C GLY A 72 -2.94 -8.73 -9.66
N LEU A 73 -3.15 -10.01 -9.38
CA LEU A 73 -4.44 -10.52 -8.93
C LEU A 73 -4.50 -10.53 -7.42
N VAL A 74 -5.55 -9.94 -6.87
CA VAL A 74 -5.83 -9.96 -5.43
C VAL A 74 -6.48 -11.28 -5.07
N GLY A 75 -6.07 -11.87 -3.96
CA GLY A 75 -6.63 -13.12 -3.47
C GLY A 75 -6.27 -13.36 -2.03
N HIS A 76 -6.60 -14.55 -1.54
CA HIS A 76 -6.24 -14.98 -0.20
C HIS A 76 -5.31 -16.18 -0.26
N LEU A 77 -4.30 -16.17 0.59
CA LEU A 77 -3.35 -17.26 0.69
C LEU A 77 -2.94 -17.42 2.15
N GLY A 78 -3.21 -18.60 2.72
CA GLY A 78 -2.86 -18.87 4.11
C GLY A 78 -3.51 -17.93 5.11
N GLY A 79 -4.72 -17.46 4.81
CA GLY A 79 -5.44 -16.54 5.69
C GLY A 79 -5.07 -15.08 5.52
N SER A 80 -4.14 -14.77 4.61
CA SER A 80 -3.70 -13.40 4.33
C SER A 80 -4.23 -12.91 3.00
N LEU A 81 -4.59 -11.64 2.94
CA LEU A 81 -4.92 -10.96 1.69
C LEU A 81 -3.62 -10.65 0.96
N VAL A 82 -3.52 -11.09 -0.29
CA VAL A 82 -2.29 -10.99 -1.06
C VAL A 82 -2.56 -10.46 -2.47
N VAL A 83 -1.51 -9.99 -3.12
CA VAL A 83 -1.48 -9.75 -4.56
C VAL A 83 -0.43 -10.66 -5.18
N ALA A 84 -0.79 -11.32 -6.28
CA ALA A 84 0.15 -12.14 -7.04
C ALA A 84 0.76 -11.31 -8.15
N SER A 85 2.11 -11.26 -8.19
CA SER A 85 2.81 -10.59 -9.28
C SER A 85 2.48 -11.28 -10.60
N PRO A 86 2.17 -10.53 -11.66
CA PRO A 86 1.80 -11.15 -12.93
C PRO A 86 2.96 -11.83 -13.66
N LEU A 87 4.21 -11.51 -13.32
CA LEU A 87 5.38 -12.03 -14.02
C LEU A 87 5.87 -13.35 -13.45
N TYR A 88 6.16 -13.39 -12.16
CA TYR A 88 6.73 -14.58 -11.53
C TYR A 88 5.83 -15.19 -10.47
N LYS A 89 4.63 -14.62 -10.30
CA LYS A 89 3.57 -15.13 -9.44
C LYS A 89 3.96 -15.23 -7.96
N GLN A 90 4.92 -14.43 -7.51
CA GLN A 90 5.15 -14.26 -6.09
C GLN A 90 3.91 -13.61 -5.48
N HIS A 91 3.57 -14.02 -4.27
CA HIS A 91 2.44 -13.46 -3.55
C HIS A 91 2.96 -12.53 -2.46
N PHE A 92 2.52 -11.29 -2.49
CA PHE A 92 2.89 -10.29 -1.49
C PHE A 92 1.68 -9.97 -0.62
N ARG A 93 1.87 -10.01 0.69
CA ARG A 93 0.81 -9.62 1.62
C ARG A 93 0.56 -8.13 1.49
N LEU A 94 -0.71 -7.76 1.32
CA LEU A 94 -1.06 -6.35 1.16
C LEU A 94 -0.87 -5.56 2.46
N ALA A 95 -0.98 -6.22 3.60
CA ALA A 95 -0.87 -5.56 4.89
C ALA A 95 0.55 -5.05 5.19
N ASP A 96 1.58 -5.80 4.81
CA ASP A 96 2.96 -5.47 5.19
C ASP A 96 3.97 -5.57 4.04
N GLY A 97 3.54 -6.02 2.87
CA GLY A 97 4.42 -6.14 1.69
C GLY A 97 5.31 -7.35 1.68
N SER A 98 5.21 -8.25 2.66
CA SER A 98 6.09 -9.42 2.72
C SER A 98 5.71 -10.47 1.67
N CYS A 99 6.71 -11.09 1.07
CA CYS A 99 6.51 -12.16 0.10
C CYS A 99 6.27 -13.48 0.83
N VAL A 100 5.22 -14.19 0.43
CA VAL A 100 4.86 -15.47 1.06
C VAL A 100 5.92 -16.53 0.78
N GLN A 101 6.40 -16.61 -0.45
CA GLN A 101 7.33 -17.65 -0.87
C GLN A 101 8.80 -17.32 -0.55
N TYR A 102 9.16 -16.05 -0.60
CA TYR A 102 10.53 -15.59 -0.48
C TYR A 102 10.66 -14.51 0.58
N PRO A 103 10.95 -14.88 1.85
CA PRO A 103 10.97 -13.90 2.94
C PRO A 103 11.97 -12.76 2.76
N GLU A 104 12.99 -12.95 1.94
CA GLU A 104 13.97 -11.90 1.62
C GLU A 104 13.41 -10.85 0.66
N GLN A 105 12.33 -11.15 -0.05
CA GLN A 105 11.66 -10.18 -0.92
C GLN A 105 10.55 -9.50 -0.14
N SER A 106 10.53 -8.18 -0.20
CA SER A 106 9.45 -7.42 0.41
C SER A 106 9.23 -6.15 -0.38
N LEU A 107 8.01 -5.63 -0.30
CA LEU A 107 7.63 -4.37 -0.92
C LEU A 107 7.34 -3.36 0.15
N ARG A 108 7.68 -2.11 -0.10
CA ARG A 108 7.31 -1.02 0.79
C ARG A 108 5.80 -0.86 0.78
N THR A 109 5.23 -0.52 1.92
CA THR A 109 3.81 -0.19 2.05
C THR A 109 3.66 1.21 2.64
N TRP A 110 2.50 1.78 2.41
CA TRP A 110 2.10 3.08 2.94
C TRP A 110 0.76 2.93 3.63
N GLN A 111 0.48 3.81 4.57
CA GLN A 111 -0.86 3.96 5.10
C GLN A 111 -1.77 4.55 4.02
N ALA A 112 -3.01 4.11 3.94
CA ALA A 112 -3.98 4.62 2.98
C ALA A 112 -5.32 4.83 3.66
N ARG A 113 -6.05 5.87 3.25
CA ARG A 113 -7.37 6.16 3.82
C ARG A 113 -8.23 6.93 2.84
N PHE A 114 -9.53 6.88 3.08
CA PHE A 114 -10.45 7.83 2.49
C PHE A 114 -10.58 9.07 3.39
N ASN A 115 -10.58 10.23 2.78
CA ASN A 115 -10.98 11.48 3.40
C ASN A 115 -12.12 12.03 2.55
N GLY A 116 -13.38 11.69 2.89
CA GLY A 116 -14.50 11.87 2.00
C GLY A 116 -14.33 11.04 0.74
N ASP A 117 -14.35 11.68 -0.42
CA ASP A 117 -14.10 11.00 -1.70
C ASP A 117 -12.63 11.00 -2.12
N THR A 118 -11.77 11.68 -1.36
CA THR A 118 -10.36 11.75 -1.65
C THR A 118 -9.64 10.56 -1.03
N VAL A 119 -8.72 9.97 -1.79
CA VAL A 119 -7.83 8.92 -1.31
C VAL A 119 -6.50 9.55 -0.93
N GLU A 120 -6.05 9.28 0.28
CA GLU A 120 -4.81 9.84 0.81
C GLU A 120 -3.90 8.71 1.26
N ILE A 121 -2.58 8.92 1.09
CA ILE A 121 -1.57 8.00 1.59
C ILE A 121 -0.50 8.76 2.38
N ALA A 122 0.17 8.02 3.26
CA ALA A 122 1.26 8.55 4.08
C ALA A 122 2.30 7.47 4.38
#